data_c1e986fc93cfd47661196782d9a059e1
#
_entry.id   c1e986fc93cfd47661196782d9a059e1
#
_cell.length_a   1.000
_cell.length_b   1.000
_cell.length_c   1.000
_cell.angle_alpha   90.00
_cell.angle_beta   90.00
_cell.angle_gamma   90.00
#
_symmetry.space_group_name_H-M   'P 1'
#
loop_
_entity.id
_entity.type
_entity.pdbx_description
1 polymer ?
#
loop_
_entity_poly.entity_id
_entity_poly.type
_entity_poly.pdbx_seq_one_letter_code
_entity_poly.pdbx_strand_id
1 'polypeptide(L)'
;YEMTVEKYQNEVRYKPGAEEFLKELKRRKIPTAIATSNSIDLVNAADKSLYLREYIDTVCTGCSVPKGKPAPDVYLKAAQELGVEPAQCLVFEDVPMGILAGKNAGMTVCAVEDPFSRDQEETIRNLADYYIRDYRQILNNTYETRKSSSCRQ
;
A
#
# COMPACT_ATOMS: atom_id res chain seq x y z
N TYR A 1 2.39 18.54 -14.48
CA TYR A 1 1.22 17.77 -14.04
C TYR A 1 0.59 16.95 -15.18
N GLU A 2 0.34 17.58 -16.33
CA GLU A 2 -0.22 16.85 -17.47
C GLU A 2 0.70 15.73 -17.95
N MET A 3 2.00 16.00 -17.99
CA MET A 3 2.99 14.96 -18.32
C MET A 3 2.96 13.81 -17.36
N THR A 4 2.76 14.09 -16.06
CA THR A 4 2.66 13.05 -15.05
C THR A 4 1.42 12.17 -15.27
N VAL A 5 0.29 12.78 -15.60
CA VAL A 5 -0.94 12.02 -15.88
C VAL A 5 -0.75 11.12 -17.10
N GLU A 6 -0.17 11.65 -18.18
CA GLU A 6 0.10 10.85 -19.37
C GLU A 6 1.03 9.68 -19.06
N LYS A 7 2.06 9.91 -18.27
CA LYS A 7 2.99 8.85 -17.85
C LYS A 7 2.28 7.77 -17.09
N TYR A 8 1.39 8.13 -16.15
CA TYR A 8 0.62 7.14 -15.42
C TYR A 8 -0.27 6.30 -16.33
N GLN A 9 -0.88 6.92 -17.34
CA GLN A 9 -1.73 6.19 -18.27
C GLN A 9 -0.93 5.20 -19.14
N ASN A 10 0.28 5.57 -19.54
CA ASN A 10 1.04 4.83 -20.54
C ASN A 10 2.12 3.92 -19.96
N GLU A 11 2.67 4.26 -18.80
CA GLU A 11 3.84 3.57 -18.23
C GLU A 11 3.57 2.81 -16.94
N VAL A 12 2.47 3.10 -16.24
CA VAL A 12 2.16 2.43 -14.98
C VAL A 12 1.86 0.95 -15.22
N ARG A 13 2.49 0.13 -14.40
CA ARG A 13 2.30 -1.32 -14.42
C ARG A 13 2.13 -1.82 -13.00
N TYR A 14 1.43 -2.94 -12.85
CA TYR A 14 1.43 -3.64 -11.58
C TYR A 14 2.82 -4.15 -11.26
N LYS A 15 3.20 -4.07 -9.99
CA LYS A 15 4.37 -4.81 -9.51
C LYS A 15 4.10 -6.31 -9.70
N PRO A 16 5.15 -7.14 -9.91
CA PRO A 16 4.94 -8.57 -10.13
C PRO A 16 4.07 -9.21 -9.04
N GLY A 17 3.06 -9.94 -9.46
CA GLY A 17 2.14 -10.63 -8.56
C GLY A 17 1.04 -9.76 -7.96
N ALA A 18 1.08 -8.44 -8.16
CA ALA A 18 0.10 -7.54 -7.54
C ALA A 18 -1.31 -7.77 -8.05
N GLU A 19 -1.47 -7.94 -9.36
CA GLU A 19 -2.81 -8.17 -9.92
C GLU A 19 -3.39 -9.49 -9.45
N GLU A 20 -2.59 -10.55 -9.46
CA GLU A 20 -3.00 -11.87 -8.97
C GLU A 20 -3.38 -11.81 -7.49
N PHE A 21 -2.61 -11.04 -6.71
CA PHE A 21 -2.91 -10.84 -5.29
C PHE A 21 -4.24 -10.14 -5.10
N LEU A 22 -4.50 -9.08 -5.86
CA LEU A 22 -5.77 -8.35 -5.78
C LEU A 22 -6.95 -9.23 -6.17
N LYS A 23 -6.80 -10.06 -7.20
CA LYS A 23 -7.83 -11.02 -7.60
C LYS A 23 -8.13 -12.01 -6.47
N GLU A 24 -7.09 -12.49 -5.79
CA GLU A 24 -7.25 -13.42 -4.68
C GLU A 24 -7.98 -12.77 -3.50
N LEU A 25 -7.64 -11.52 -3.18
CA LEU A 25 -8.32 -10.78 -2.13
C LEU A 25 -9.81 -10.59 -2.45
N LYS A 26 -10.11 -10.25 -3.69
CA LYS A 26 -11.50 -10.10 -4.13
C LYS A 26 -12.24 -11.42 -4.06
N ARG A 27 -11.62 -12.51 -4.49
CA ARG A 27 -12.19 -13.85 -4.40
C ARG A 27 -12.56 -14.20 -2.96
N ARG A 28 -11.71 -13.82 -2.01
CA ARG A 28 -11.93 -14.07 -0.57
C ARG A 28 -12.83 -13.03 0.08
N LYS A 29 -13.30 -12.04 -0.68
CA LYS A 29 -14.16 -10.96 -0.18
C LYS A 29 -13.49 -10.14 0.92
N ILE A 30 -12.17 -9.96 0.82
CA ILE A 30 -11.42 -9.11 1.75
C ILE A 30 -11.52 -7.66 1.28
N PRO A 31 -11.98 -6.72 2.12
CA PRO A 31 -12.07 -5.32 1.74
C PRO A 31 -10.70 -4.73 1.40
N THR A 32 -10.64 -3.92 0.34
CA THR A 32 -9.40 -3.31 -0.11
C THR A 32 -9.58 -1.83 -0.37
N ALA A 33 -8.52 -1.05 -0.12
CA ALA A 33 -8.50 0.38 -0.36
C ALA A 33 -7.15 0.82 -0.88
N ILE A 34 -7.15 1.91 -1.64
CA ILE A 34 -5.94 2.66 -1.97
C ILE A 34 -5.90 3.89 -1.06
N ALA A 35 -4.78 4.06 -0.37
CA ALA A 35 -4.51 5.25 0.44
C ALA A 35 -3.24 5.90 -0.12
N THR A 36 -3.39 7.02 -0.81
CA THR A 36 -2.30 7.63 -1.57
C THR A 36 -2.17 9.11 -1.28
N SER A 37 -0.93 9.61 -1.39
CA SER A 37 -0.65 11.04 -1.37
C SER A 37 -0.92 11.69 -2.74
N ASN A 38 -1.09 10.89 -3.78
CA ASN A 38 -1.39 11.38 -5.12
C ASN A 38 -2.81 11.94 -5.20
N SER A 39 -3.05 12.76 -6.22
CA SER A 39 -4.37 13.30 -6.48
C SER A 39 -5.29 12.20 -7.04
N ILE A 40 -6.60 12.45 -6.93
CA ILE A 40 -7.57 11.54 -7.52
C ILE A 40 -7.42 11.45 -9.03
N ASP A 41 -6.95 12.51 -9.68
CA ASP A 41 -6.72 12.49 -11.12
C ASP A 41 -5.63 11.49 -11.51
N LEU A 42 -4.57 11.38 -10.71
CA LEU A 42 -3.50 10.42 -10.97
C LEU A 42 -3.99 8.98 -10.74
N VAL A 43 -4.82 8.78 -9.71
CA VAL A 43 -5.43 7.47 -9.47
C VAL A 43 -6.34 7.08 -10.63
N ASN A 44 -7.16 8.00 -11.11
CA ASN A 44 -8.05 7.73 -12.25
C ASN A 44 -7.25 7.44 -13.52
N ALA A 45 -6.12 8.13 -13.72
CA ALA A 45 -5.25 7.86 -14.86
C ALA A 45 -4.67 6.44 -14.79
N ALA A 46 -4.22 6.02 -13.61
CA ALA A 46 -3.72 4.65 -13.42
C ALA A 46 -4.83 3.62 -13.62
N ASP A 47 -6.06 3.93 -13.19
CA ASP A 47 -7.19 3.02 -13.33
C ASP A 47 -7.51 2.69 -14.80
N LYS A 48 -7.29 3.64 -15.70
CA LYS A 48 -7.51 3.40 -17.13
C LYS A 48 -6.64 2.28 -17.69
N SER A 49 -5.43 2.12 -17.14
CA SER A 49 -4.49 1.08 -17.58
C SER A 49 -4.58 -0.18 -16.76
N LEU A 50 -4.85 -0.06 -15.46
CA LEU A 50 -4.74 -1.16 -14.51
C LEU A 50 -6.09 -1.72 -14.07
N TYR A 51 -7.18 -1.04 -14.40
CA TYR A 51 -8.53 -1.43 -13.97
C TYR A 51 -8.62 -1.61 -12.45
N LEU A 52 -8.01 -0.68 -11.72
CA LEU A 52 -7.90 -0.76 -10.25
C LEU A 52 -9.25 -0.90 -9.55
N ARG A 53 -10.26 -0.18 -10.03
CA ARG A 53 -11.58 -0.16 -9.39
C ARG A 53 -12.34 -1.46 -9.50
N GLU A 54 -11.89 -2.38 -10.35
CA GLU A 54 -12.45 -3.72 -10.40
C GLU A 54 -12.07 -4.52 -9.16
N TYR A 55 -10.93 -4.16 -8.52
CA TYR A 55 -10.40 -4.89 -7.37
C TYR A 55 -10.49 -4.11 -6.07
N ILE A 56 -10.59 -2.79 -6.13
CA ILE A 56 -10.47 -1.89 -4.97
C ILE A 56 -11.83 -1.34 -4.58
N ASP A 57 -12.16 -1.42 -3.28
CA ASP A 57 -13.46 -0.98 -2.78
C ASP A 57 -13.54 0.53 -2.56
N THR A 58 -12.43 1.16 -2.15
CA THR A 58 -12.43 2.61 -1.93
C THR A 58 -11.05 3.20 -2.19
N VAL A 59 -11.03 4.51 -2.45
CA VAL A 59 -9.80 5.27 -2.67
C VAL A 59 -9.81 6.49 -1.76
N CYS A 60 -8.74 6.64 -0.95
CA CYS A 60 -8.54 7.79 -0.09
C CYS A 60 -7.29 8.53 -0.54
N THR A 61 -7.39 9.85 -0.74
CA THR A 61 -6.26 10.67 -1.17
C THR A 61 -5.79 11.57 -0.04
N GLY A 62 -4.54 12.03 -0.12
CA GLY A 62 -4.00 12.97 0.85
C GLY A 62 -4.77 14.29 0.92
N CYS A 63 -5.42 14.67 -0.18
CA CYS A 63 -6.22 15.89 -0.23
C CYS A 63 -7.53 15.79 0.54
N SER A 64 -7.97 14.59 0.87
CA SER A 64 -9.25 14.35 1.56
C SER A 64 -9.11 14.27 3.06
N VAL A 65 -7.93 14.49 3.61
CA VAL A 65 -7.64 14.40 5.05
C VAL A 65 -6.86 15.64 5.50
N PRO A 66 -6.97 16.02 6.81
CA PRO A 66 -6.27 17.21 7.31
C PRO A 66 -4.76 17.14 7.22
N LYS A 67 -4.17 15.98 7.47
CA LYS A 67 -2.71 15.80 7.46
C LYS A 67 -2.31 14.63 6.60
N GLY A 68 -1.30 14.85 5.75
CA GLY A 68 -0.71 13.80 4.92
C GLY A 68 0.30 12.95 5.68
N LYS A 69 0.79 11.90 5.02
CA LYS A 69 1.81 11.01 5.57
C LYS A 69 3.03 11.82 6.01
N PRO A 70 3.66 11.53 7.13
CA PRO A 70 3.53 10.32 7.97
C PRO A 70 2.38 10.33 8.98
N ALA A 71 1.48 11.32 8.95
CA ALA A 71 0.31 11.28 9.80
C ALA A 71 -0.59 10.10 9.41
N PRO A 72 -1.33 9.52 10.35
CA PRO A 72 -2.13 8.32 10.08
C PRO A 72 -3.45 8.59 9.38
N ASP A 73 -3.79 9.86 9.13
CA ASP A 73 -5.13 10.29 8.73
C ASP A 73 -5.69 9.53 7.53
N VAL A 74 -4.90 9.37 6.46
CA VAL A 74 -5.38 8.73 5.24
C VAL A 74 -5.67 7.25 5.46
N TYR A 75 -4.87 6.57 6.28
CA TYR A 75 -5.09 5.16 6.58
C TYR A 75 -6.26 4.96 7.53
N LEU A 76 -6.42 5.85 8.51
CA LEU A 76 -7.57 5.79 9.41
C LEU A 76 -8.86 6.01 8.64
N LYS A 77 -8.85 6.94 7.68
CA LYS A 77 -10.02 7.18 6.84
C LYS A 77 -10.34 5.94 5.98
N ALA A 78 -9.32 5.33 5.41
CA ALA A 78 -9.52 4.12 4.61
C ALA A 78 -10.14 2.99 5.45
N ALA A 79 -9.64 2.77 6.66
CA ALA A 79 -10.21 1.76 7.55
C ALA A 79 -11.66 2.07 7.90
N GLN A 80 -11.97 3.33 8.16
CA GLN A 80 -13.34 3.76 8.46
C GLN A 80 -14.27 3.49 7.29
N GLU A 81 -13.85 3.82 6.07
CA GLU A 81 -14.67 3.60 4.89
C GLU A 81 -14.88 2.11 4.60
N LEU A 82 -13.90 1.28 4.93
CA LEU A 82 -14.03 -0.17 4.78
C LEU A 82 -14.80 -0.82 5.93
N GLY A 83 -15.05 -0.08 7.01
CA GLY A 83 -15.74 -0.62 8.17
C GLY A 83 -14.92 -1.62 8.97
N VAL A 84 -13.59 -1.46 9.00
CA VAL A 84 -12.69 -2.37 9.72
C VAL A 84 -11.87 -1.61 10.76
N GLU A 85 -11.44 -2.32 11.80
CA GLU A 85 -10.58 -1.73 12.81
C GLU A 85 -9.14 -1.62 12.30
N PRO A 86 -8.40 -0.56 12.67
CA PRO A 86 -7.00 -0.44 12.25
C PRO A 86 -6.14 -1.66 12.58
N ALA A 87 -6.35 -2.27 13.74
CA ALA A 87 -5.58 -3.46 14.14
C ALA A 87 -5.79 -4.66 13.20
N GLN A 88 -6.85 -4.66 12.40
CA GLN A 88 -7.16 -5.71 11.44
C GLN A 88 -6.67 -5.38 10.03
N CYS A 89 -6.05 -4.23 9.84
CA CYS A 89 -5.62 -3.77 8.52
C CYS A 89 -4.16 -4.13 8.26
N LEU A 90 -3.88 -4.51 7.03
CA LEU A 90 -2.52 -4.69 6.52
C LEU A 90 -2.28 -3.66 5.44
N VAL A 91 -1.18 -2.91 5.59
CA VAL A 91 -0.78 -1.86 4.67
C VAL A 91 0.39 -2.33 3.84
N PHE A 92 0.38 -2.02 2.55
CA PHE A 92 1.52 -2.21 1.67
C PHE A 92 2.08 -0.83 1.29
N GLU A 93 3.36 -0.60 1.58
CA GLU A 93 4.02 0.68 1.33
C GLU A 93 5.46 0.49 0.89
N ASP A 94 5.97 1.45 0.11
CA ASP A 94 7.32 1.37 -0.44
C ASP A 94 8.24 2.51 0.01
N VAL A 95 7.74 3.46 0.81
CA VAL A 95 8.56 4.58 1.30
C VAL A 95 8.41 4.73 2.82
N PRO A 96 9.47 5.25 3.50
CA PRO A 96 9.44 5.36 4.97
C PRO A 96 8.27 6.15 5.53
N MET A 97 7.91 7.27 4.91
CA MET A 97 6.82 8.11 5.42
C MET A 97 5.47 7.39 5.35
N GLY A 98 5.26 6.57 4.30
CA GLY A 98 4.06 5.77 4.19
C GLY A 98 4.01 4.64 5.21
N ILE A 99 5.16 4.02 5.48
CA ILE A 99 5.26 2.97 6.51
C ILE A 99 4.94 3.56 7.88
N LEU A 100 5.52 4.73 8.20
CA LEU A 100 5.23 5.42 9.46
C LEU A 100 3.77 5.77 9.59
N ALA A 101 3.13 6.22 8.51
CA ALA A 101 1.71 6.54 8.53
C ALA A 101 0.88 5.31 8.89
N GLY A 102 1.19 4.17 8.31
CA GLY A 102 0.50 2.91 8.64
C GLY A 102 0.74 2.50 10.09
N LYS A 103 1.98 2.58 10.56
CA LYS A 103 2.30 2.25 11.95
C LYS A 103 1.63 3.22 12.92
N ASN A 104 1.62 4.51 12.60
CA ASN A 104 0.95 5.51 13.43
C ASN A 104 -0.56 5.29 13.48
N ALA A 105 -1.13 4.68 12.46
CA ALA A 105 -2.55 4.32 12.44
C ALA A 105 -2.86 3.06 13.26
N GLY A 106 -1.85 2.38 13.79
CA GLY A 106 -2.05 1.14 14.53
C GLY A 106 -2.22 -0.08 13.62
N MET A 107 -1.75 0.02 12.39
CA MET A 107 -1.89 -1.06 11.40
C MET A 107 -0.60 -1.86 11.25
N THR A 108 -0.72 -3.08 10.74
CA THR A 108 0.43 -3.90 10.34
C THR A 108 0.89 -3.42 8.96
N VAL A 109 2.20 -3.28 8.76
CA VAL A 109 2.74 -2.78 7.50
C VAL A 109 3.69 -3.79 6.88
N CYS A 110 3.46 -4.08 5.61
CA CYS A 110 4.36 -4.85 4.76
C CYS A 110 5.03 -3.87 3.79
N ALA A 111 6.34 -3.75 3.88
CA ALA A 111 7.10 -2.92 2.95
C ALA A 111 7.31 -3.67 1.64
N VAL A 112 7.22 -2.94 0.53
CA VAL A 112 7.42 -3.48 -0.81
C VAL A 112 8.65 -2.84 -1.41
N GLU A 113 9.57 -3.66 -1.92
CA GLU A 113 10.77 -3.15 -2.56
C GLU A 113 10.44 -2.24 -3.73
N ASP A 114 11.13 -1.11 -3.80
CA ASP A 114 10.99 -0.17 -4.90
C ASP A 114 12.37 0.40 -5.26
N PRO A 115 12.73 0.46 -6.55
CA PRO A 115 14.03 0.98 -6.96
C PRO A 115 14.31 2.41 -6.49
N PHE A 116 13.28 3.25 -6.37
CA PHE A 116 13.43 4.62 -5.93
C PHE A 116 13.72 4.75 -4.44
N SER A 117 13.48 3.69 -3.66
CA SER A 117 13.71 3.67 -2.21
C SER A 117 14.86 2.74 -1.82
N ARG A 118 15.68 2.32 -2.78
CA ARG A 118 16.74 1.34 -2.54
C ARG A 118 17.76 1.81 -1.53
N ASP A 119 18.10 3.09 -1.52
CA ASP A 119 19.05 3.68 -0.57
C ASP A 119 18.49 3.76 0.85
N GLN A 120 17.19 3.54 1.03
CA GLN A 120 16.52 3.57 2.31
C GLN A 120 16.07 2.18 2.77
N GLU A 121 16.53 1.12 2.10
CA GLU A 121 16.07 -0.24 2.36
C GLU A 121 16.24 -0.66 3.81
N GLU A 122 17.39 -0.35 4.44
CA GLU A 122 17.62 -0.72 5.82
C GLU A 122 16.62 -0.04 6.76
N THR A 123 16.37 1.24 6.57
CA THR A 123 15.39 1.99 7.33
C THR A 123 13.99 1.38 7.14
N ILE A 124 13.65 1.07 5.89
CA ILE A 124 12.35 0.50 5.54
C ILE A 124 12.15 -0.85 6.23
N ARG A 125 13.16 -1.72 6.19
CA ARG A 125 13.07 -3.04 6.84
C ARG A 125 12.91 -2.91 8.35
N ASN A 126 13.54 -1.91 8.95
CA ASN A 126 13.46 -1.70 10.40
C ASN A 126 12.11 -1.15 10.84
N LEU A 127 11.44 -0.38 10.01
CA LEU A 127 10.15 0.22 10.34
C LEU A 127 8.97 -0.73 10.11
N ALA A 128 9.04 -1.55 9.08
CA ALA A 128 7.93 -2.42 8.67
C ALA A 128 7.89 -3.71 9.49
N ASP A 129 6.72 -4.32 9.53
CA ASP A 129 6.54 -5.63 10.17
C ASP A 129 6.96 -6.76 9.24
N TYR A 130 6.74 -6.58 7.94
CA TYR A 130 7.08 -7.54 6.89
C TYR A 130 7.77 -6.82 5.75
N TYR A 131 8.49 -7.58 4.92
CA TYR A 131 9.15 -7.04 3.74
C TYR A 131 8.99 -8.02 2.58
N ILE A 132 8.62 -7.52 1.41
CA ILE A 132 8.54 -8.32 0.20
C ILE A 132 9.27 -7.59 -0.94
N ARG A 133 9.83 -8.36 -1.86
CA ARG A 133 10.41 -7.82 -3.09
C ARG A 133 9.32 -7.54 -4.09
N ASP A 134 8.31 -8.42 -4.15
CA ASP A 134 7.10 -8.21 -4.92
C ASP A 134 5.99 -9.10 -4.35
N TYR A 135 4.79 -8.98 -4.90
CA TYR A 135 3.60 -9.64 -4.34
C TYR A 135 3.58 -11.15 -4.54
N ARG A 136 4.45 -11.69 -5.40
CA ARG A 136 4.56 -13.13 -5.55
C ARG A 136 5.01 -13.80 -4.26
N GLN A 137 5.79 -13.10 -3.44
CA GLN A 137 6.23 -13.64 -2.15
C GLN A 137 5.09 -13.84 -1.17
N ILE A 138 3.99 -13.09 -1.28
CA ILE A 138 2.80 -13.32 -0.48
C ILE A 138 2.06 -14.56 -0.99
N LEU A 139 1.92 -14.66 -2.30
CA LEU A 139 1.21 -15.78 -2.93
C LEU A 139 1.89 -17.12 -2.64
N ASN A 140 3.21 -17.14 -2.50
CA ASN A 140 3.98 -18.36 -2.25
C ASN A 140 4.54 -18.45 -0.81
N ASN A 141 4.15 -17.53 0.08
CA ASN A 141 4.54 -17.52 1.50
C ASN A 141 6.05 -17.39 1.75
N THR A 142 6.76 -16.64 0.91
CA THR A 142 8.20 -16.41 1.07
C THR A 142 8.55 -15.00 1.53
N TYR A 143 7.59 -14.28 2.11
CA TYR A 143 7.80 -12.94 2.64
C TYR A 143 8.73 -12.96 3.87
N GLU A 144 9.45 -11.84 4.07
CA GLU A 144 10.34 -11.70 5.23
C GLU A 144 9.60 -11.07 6.40
N THR A 145 9.84 -11.60 7.60
CA THR A 145 9.34 -11.02 8.83
C THR A 145 10.44 -10.22 9.51
N ARG A 146 10.03 -9.22 10.31
CA ARG A 146 10.97 -8.44 11.10
C ARG A 146 11.64 -9.33 12.13
N LYS A 147 12.98 -9.20 12.26
CA LYS A 147 13.75 -10.02 13.22
C LYS A 147 13.24 -9.91 14.65
N SER A 148 12.84 -8.71 15.06
CA SER A 148 12.33 -8.48 16.41
C SER A 148 11.06 -9.27 16.69
N SER A 149 10.36 -9.76 15.67
CA SER A 149 9.16 -10.57 15.87
C SER A 149 9.49 -11.91 16.52
N SER A 150 10.71 -12.42 16.33
CA SER A 150 11.12 -13.67 16.96
C SER A 150 11.25 -13.54 18.48
N CYS A 151 11.42 -12.35 18.99
CA CYS A 151 11.54 -12.09 20.41
C CYS A 151 10.21 -12.07 21.17
N ARG A 152 9.10 -12.23 20.47
CA ARG A 152 7.75 -12.15 21.05
C ARG A 152 7.17 -13.49 21.44
N GLN A 153 7.97 -14.48 21.42
CA GLN A 153 7.55 -15.84 21.73
C GLN A 153 7.16 -16.04 23.19
#